data_466e7808e8e3f0731078d185ad65688c
#
_entry.id   466e7808e8e3f0731078d185ad65688c
#
_cell.length_a   1.000
_cell.length_b   1.000
_cell.length_c   1.000
_cell.angle_alpha   90.00
_cell.angle_beta   90.00
_cell.angle_gamma   90.00
#
_symmetry.space_group_name_H-M   'P 1'
#
loop_
_entity.id
_entity.type
_entity.pdbx_description
1 polymer ?
#
loop_
_entity_poly.entity_id
_entity_poly.type
_entity_poly.pdbx_seq_one_letter_code
_entity_poly.pdbx_strand_id
1 'polypeptide(L)'
;PAAFGELVVIVRHIKAEPVVVQFWSEIHPRIVNVSRELFVDGHCSAAAEKAIKEVESRLREKFSELKPGAAVPSKIGDVIGALMSENGAFKFCDTTTASGRDYRRGIQSLFEGIMAAYRNPAAHANLQYEKREAMEQIMLASQLMYVLDKPQL
;
A
#
# COMPACT_ATOMS: atom_id res chain seq x y z
N PRO A 1 30.31 32.96 -1.15
CA PRO A 1 29.79 33.08 -2.50
C PRO A 1 29.00 31.84 -2.92
N ALA A 2 29.53 30.91 -3.78
CA ALA A 2 28.73 29.77 -4.25
C ALA A 2 28.30 28.80 -3.14
N ALA A 3 29.20 28.46 -2.22
CA ALA A 3 28.90 27.58 -1.09
C ALA A 3 27.83 28.15 -0.14
N PHE A 4 27.76 29.44 0.04
CA PHE A 4 26.72 30.07 0.84
C PHE A 4 25.35 30.04 0.14
N GLY A 5 25.33 30.21 -1.19
CA GLY A 5 24.13 30.08 -2.00
C GLY A 5 23.54 28.66 -1.94
N GLU A 6 24.38 27.64 -2.07
CA GLU A 6 23.99 26.23 -1.94
C GLU A 6 23.45 25.89 -0.55
N LEU A 7 24.09 26.40 0.52
CA LEU A 7 23.61 26.23 1.88
C LEU A 7 22.23 26.86 2.10
N VAL A 8 21.98 28.04 1.53
CA VAL A 8 20.67 28.71 1.61
C VAL A 8 19.59 27.91 0.88
N VAL A 9 19.91 27.32 -0.27
CA VAL A 9 18.98 26.44 -1.01
C VAL A 9 18.66 25.19 -0.21
N ILE A 10 19.67 24.52 0.37
CA ILE A 10 19.50 23.33 1.20
C ILE A 10 18.64 23.65 2.44
N VAL A 11 18.93 24.75 3.15
CA VAL A 11 18.16 25.16 4.34
C VAL A 11 16.73 25.55 4.00
N ARG A 12 16.48 26.18 2.86
CA ARG A 12 15.12 26.47 2.37
C ARG A 12 14.37 25.19 2.02
N HIS A 13 15.03 24.23 1.41
CA HIS A 13 14.44 22.93 1.07
C HIS A 13 14.07 22.14 2.35
N ILE A 14 14.97 22.11 3.34
CA ILE A 14 14.72 21.49 4.65
C ILE A 14 13.58 22.21 5.39
N LYS A 15 13.47 23.54 5.33
CA LYS A 15 12.38 24.29 5.96
C LYS A 15 11.05 24.20 5.20
N ALA A 16 11.10 24.02 3.87
CA ALA A 16 9.90 23.98 3.06
C ALA A 16 9.14 22.64 3.14
N GLU A 17 9.82 21.52 3.53
CA GLU A 17 9.20 20.21 3.51
C GLU A 17 9.47 19.29 4.73
N PRO A 18 9.44 19.76 5.98
CA PRO A 18 9.57 18.86 7.12
C PRO A 18 8.44 17.82 7.17
N VAL A 19 7.26 18.16 6.67
CA VAL A 19 6.09 17.27 6.58
C VAL A 19 6.32 16.10 5.63
N VAL A 20 7.02 16.30 4.51
CA VAL A 20 7.30 15.23 3.54
C VAL A 20 8.30 14.21 4.09
N VAL A 21 9.30 14.67 4.82
CA VAL A 21 10.27 13.76 5.47
C VAL A 21 9.57 12.92 6.55
N GLN A 22 8.73 13.53 7.36
CA GLN A 22 7.95 12.83 8.38
C GLN A 22 6.93 11.86 7.78
N PHE A 23 6.29 12.22 6.68
CA PHE A 23 5.38 11.33 5.95
C PHE A 23 6.03 9.99 5.61
N TRP A 24 7.22 10.00 4.99
CA TRP A 24 7.88 8.77 4.56
C TRP A 24 8.40 7.91 5.72
N SER A 25 8.65 8.48 6.90
CA SER A 25 9.04 7.71 8.08
C SER A 25 7.92 6.83 8.62
N GLU A 26 6.66 7.20 8.36
CA GLU A 26 5.48 6.46 8.81
C GLU A 26 4.96 5.44 7.77
N ILE A 27 5.51 5.48 6.55
CA ILE A 27 5.08 4.59 5.47
C ILE A 27 5.81 3.25 5.54
N HIS A 28 5.09 2.17 5.26
CA HIS A 28 5.62 0.82 5.22
C HIS A 28 6.85 0.72 4.30
N PRO A 29 7.98 0.09 4.71
CA PRO A 29 9.24 0.10 3.96
C PRO A 29 9.13 -0.37 2.52
N ARG A 30 8.33 -1.41 2.24
CA ARG A 30 8.12 -1.89 0.87
C ARG A 30 7.43 -0.84 -0.02
N ILE A 31 6.51 -0.07 0.56
CA ILE A 31 5.82 1.03 -0.16
C ILE A 31 6.79 2.20 -0.39
N VAL A 32 7.61 2.54 0.60
CA VAL A 32 8.69 3.55 0.43
C VAL A 32 9.59 3.19 -0.75
N ASN A 33 10.03 1.94 -0.81
CA ASN A 33 10.97 1.46 -1.85
C ASN A 33 10.42 1.61 -3.28
N VAL A 34 9.12 1.46 -3.48
CA VAL A 34 8.53 1.49 -4.83
C VAL A 34 7.94 2.85 -5.22
N SER A 35 7.70 3.75 -4.23
CA SER A 35 6.92 4.97 -4.47
C SER A 35 7.67 6.27 -4.21
N ARG A 36 8.61 6.29 -3.25
CA ARG A 36 9.21 7.54 -2.76
C ARG A 36 9.93 8.33 -3.85
N GLU A 37 10.78 7.68 -4.62
CA GLU A 37 11.57 8.33 -5.67
C GLU A 37 10.63 8.98 -6.71
N LEU A 38 9.68 8.22 -7.23
CA LEU A 38 8.67 8.71 -8.17
C LEU A 38 7.89 9.91 -7.62
N PHE A 39 7.52 9.85 -6.35
CA PHE A 39 6.76 10.91 -5.71
C PHE A 39 7.59 12.19 -5.55
N VAL A 40 8.85 12.07 -5.12
CA VAL A 40 9.78 13.19 -4.94
C VAL A 40 10.09 13.86 -6.28
N ASP A 41 10.20 13.07 -7.36
CA ASP A 41 10.42 13.56 -8.72
C ASP A 41 9.15 14.15 -9.38
N GLY A 42 8.04 14.19 -8.65
CA GLY A 42 6.78 14.79 -9.12
C GLY A 42 5.88 13.84 -9.91
N HIS A 43 6.24 12.56 -10.04
CA HIS A 43 5.45 11.52 -10.71
C HIS A 43 4.40 10.92 -9.77
N CYS A 44 3.51 11.76 -9.23
CA CYS A 44 2.58 11.40 -8.16
C CYS A 44 1.67 10.21 -8.53
N SER A 45 1.11 10.22 -9.74
CA SER A 45 0.24 9.12 -10.20
C SER A 45 0.97 7.79 -10.30
N ALA A 46 2.20 7.79 -10.84
CA ALA A 46 3.03 6.60 -10.94
C ALA A 46 3.43 6.08 -9.55
N ALA A 47 3.73 6.97 -8.60
CA ALA A 47 4.04 6.62 -7.23
C ALA A 47 2.86 5.90 -6.54
N ALA A 48 1.65 6.44 -6.67
CA ALA A 48 0.44 5.83 -6.12
C ALA A 48 0.14 4.47 -6.77
N GLU A 49 0.24 4.39 -8.11
CA GLU A 49 0.06 3.13 -8.83
C GLU A 49 1.04 2.04 -8.37
N LYS A 50 2.33 2.39 -8.20
CA LYS A 50 3.34 1.45 -7.71
C LYS A 50 3.05 0.98 -6.30
N ALA A 51 2.57 1.86 -5.42
CA ALA A 51 2.17 1.50 -4.07
C ALA A 51 1.04 0.46 -4.07
N ILE A 52 0.00 0.68 -4.87
CA ILE A 52 -1.14 -0.26 -4.97
C ILE A 52 -0.71 -1.60 -5.60
N LYS A 53 0.14 -1.57 -6.63
CA LYS A 53 0.72 -2.78 -7.23
C LYS A 53 1.52 -3.59 -6.21
N GLU A 54 2.24 -2.94 -5.31
CA GLU A 54 3.01 -3.61 -4.27
C GLU A 54 2.11 -4.37 -3.28
N VAL A 55 0.94 -3.80 -2.95
CA VAL A 55 -0.07 -4.51 -2.15
C VAL A 55 -0.57 -5.76 -2.87
N GLU A 56 -0.85 -5.68 -4.18
CA GLU A 56 -1.23 -6.85 -4.99
C GLU A 56 -0.14 -7.92 -4.98
N SER A 57 1.12 -7.52 -5.19
CA SER A 57 2.27 -8.44 -5.16
C SER A 57 2.37 -9.15 -3.82
N ARG A 58 2.24 -8.43 -2.71
CA ARG A 58 2.29 -8.99 -1.36
C ARG A 58 1.13 -9.95 -1.07
N LEU A 59 -0.08 -9.66 -1.55
CA LEU A 59 -1.21 -10.59 -1.45
C LEU A 59 -0.91 -11.93 -2.14
N ARG A 60 -0.32 -11.91 -3.32
CA ARG A 60 0.04 -13.11 -4.08
C ARG A 60 1.17 -13.89 -3.40
N GLU A 61 2.17 -13.20 -2.86
CA GLU A 61 3.22 -13.82 -2.04
C GLU A 61 2.63 -14.50 -0.81
N LYS A 62 1.75 -13.79 -0.07
CA LYS A 62 1.08 -14.33 1.12
C LYS A 62 0.24 -15.57 0.79
N PHE A 63 -0.42 -15.58 -0.37
CA PHE A 63 -1.14 -16.76 -0.84
C PHE A 63 -0.18 -17.95 -1.02
N SER A 64 0.96 -17.73 -1.69
CA SER A 64 1.96 -18.79 -1.91
C SER A 64 2.58 -19.29 -0.61
N GLU A 65 2.80 -18.39 0.36
CA GLU A 65 3.30 -18.74 1.70
C GLU A 65 2.32 -19.64 2.46
N LEU A 66 1.02 -19.33 2.43
CA LEU A 66 -0.01 -20.01 3.23
C LEU A 66 -0.65 -21.21 2.51
N LYS A 67 -0.48 -21.30 1.20
CA LYS A 67 -0.99 -22.40 0.36
C LYS A 67 0.10 -22.96 -0.55
N PRO A 68 1.17 -23.53 0.03
CA PRO A 68 2.29 -24.04 -0.76
C PRO A 68 1.81 -25.12 -1.74
N GLY A 69 2.26 -25.04 -2.99
CA GLY A 69 1.89 -25.96 -4.07
C GLY A 69 0.55 -25.65 -4.75
N ALA A 70 -0.26 -24.73 -4.23
CA ALA A 70 -1.47 -24.29 -4.93
C ALA A 70 -1.13 -23.24 -6.00
N ALA A 71 -1.78 -23.32 -7.17
CA ALA A 71 -1.66 -22.29 -8.18
C ALA A 71 -2.28 -20.97 -7.69
N VAL A 72 -1.54 -19.87 -7.84
CA VAL A 72 -2.04 -18.53 -7.48
C VAL A 72 -3.15 -18.14 -8.46
N PRO A 73 -4.36 -17.79 -7.99
CA PRO A 73 -5.44 -17.36 -8.86
C PRO A 73 -5.06 -16.14 -9.71
N SER A 74 -5.50 -16.10 -10.96
CA SER A 74 -5.24 -14.97 -11.86
C SER A 74 -5.93 -13.69 -11.38
N LYS A 75 -7.18 -13.80 -10.92
CA LYS A 75 -7.97 -12.67 -10.41
C LYS A 75 -7.59 -12.36 -8.97
N ILE A 76 -7.27 -11.10 -8.71
CA ILE A 76 -6.87 -10.67 -7.36
C ILE A 76 -7.99 -10.83 -6.33
N GLY A 77 -9.26 -10.69 -6.73
CA GLY A 77 -10.40 -10.93 -5.85
C GLY A 77 -10.45 -12.37 -5.31
N ASP A 78 -10.10 -13.36 -6.14
CA ASP A 78 -10.04 -14.76 -5.72
C ASP A 78 -8.88 -15.00 -4.72
N VAL A 79 -7.75 -14.29 -4.90
CA VAL A 79 -6.63 -14.33 -3.93
C VAL A 79 -7.07 -13.76 -2.59
N ILE A 80 -7.74 -12.59 -2.59
CA ILE A 80 -8.25 -11.94 -1.37
C ILE A 80 -9.26 -12.86 -0.67
N GLY A 81 -10.22 -13.42 -1.41
CA GLY A 81 -11.21 -14.37 -0.87
C GLY A 81 -10.56 -15.60 -0.25
N ALA A 82 -9.58 -16.20 -0.93
CA ALA A 82 -8.86 -17.38 -0.44
C ALA A 82 -8.02 -17.10 0.82
N LEU A 83 -7.56 -15.87 1.01
CA LEU A 83 -6.79 -15.46 2.19
C LEU A 83 -7.69 -15.01 3.33
N MET A 84 -8.70 -14.18 3.08
CA MET A 84 -9.36 -13.34 4.10
C MET A 84 -10.85 -13.66 4.32
N SER A 85 -11.48 -14.57 3.54
CA SER A 85 -12.85 -14.99 3.83
C SER A 85 -12.96 -15.67 5.19
N GLU A 86 -14.15 -16.01 5.63
CA GLU A 86 -14.39 -16.69 6.91
C GLU A 86 -13.53 -17.94 7.08
N ASN A 87 -13.41 -18.74 6.01
CA ASN A 87 -12.56 -19.92 5.94
C ASN A 87 -11.20 -19.65 5.26
N GLY A 88 -10.82 -18.38 5.13
CA GLY A 88 -9.58 -17.97 4.48
C GLY A 88 -8.33 -18.46 5.22
N ALA A 89 -7.23 -18.60 4.47
CA ALA A 89 -5.99 -19.16 5.01
C ALA A 89 -5.26 -18.20 5.96
N PHE A 90 -5.49 -16.88 5.87
CA PHE A 90 -4.80 -15.89 6.67
C PHE A 90 -5.58 -15.51 7.93
N LYS A 91 -5.16 -16.02 9.07
CA LYS A 91 -5.78 -15.78 10.40
C LYS A 91 -5.06 -14.65 11.13
N PHE A 92 -5.31 -13.41 10.75
CA PHE A 92 -4.65 -12.20 11.26
C PHE A 92 -5.38 -11.53 12.43
N CYS A 93 -6.51 -12.07 12.88
CA CYS A 93 -7.27 -11.58 14.03
C CYS A 93 -8.09 -12.70 14.64
N ASP A 94 -8.46 -12.54 15.92
CA ASP A 94 -9.33 -13.47 16.62
C ASP A 94 -10.77 -13.37 16.13
N THR A 95 -11.24 -14.36 15.39
CA THR A 95 -12.60 -14.46 14.84
C THR A 95 -13.60 -15.17 15.76
N THR A 96 -13.21 -15.55 16.97
CA THR A 96 -14.14 -16.13 17.97
C THR A 96 -15.10 -15.07 18.49
N THR A 97 -14.68 -13.80 18.52
CA THR A 97 -15.48 -12.66 18.93
C THR A 97 -16.26 -12.03 17.77
N ALA A 98 -17.38 -11.36 18.07
CA ALA A 98 -18.14 -10.61 17.06
C ALA A 98 -17.29 -9.47 16.46
N SER A 99 -16.59 -8.71 17.30
CA SER A 99 -15.72 -7.60 16.86
C SER A 99 -14.59 -8.09 15.95
N GLY A 100 -13.98 -9.23 16.24
CA GLY A 100 -12.93 -9.79 15.39
C GLY A 100 -13.47 -10.26 14.03
N ARG A 101 -14.67 -10.85 13.98
CA ARG A 101 -15.33 -11.18 12.71
C ARG A 101 -15.65 -9.93 11.88
N ASP A 102 -16.14 -8.87 12.51
CA ASP A 102 -16.41 -7.61 11.83
C ASP A 102 -15.12 -6.95 11.33
N TYR A 103 -14.07 -6.96 12.13
CA TYR A 103 -12.74 -6.46 11.72
C TYR A 103 -12.21 -7.24 10.51
N ARG A 104 -12.23 -8.59 10.55
CA ARG A 104 -11.79 -9.41 9.41
C ARG A 104 -12.55 -9.06 8.14
N ARG A 105 -13.90 -8.99 8.22
CA ARG A 105 -14.77 -8.65 7.09
C ARG A 105 -14.46 -7.25 6.55
N GLY A 106 -14.29 -6.27 7.44
CA GLY A 106 -13.95 -4.89 7.09
C GLY A 106 -12.61 -4.80 6.37
N ILE A 107 -11.58 -5.49 6.87
CA ILE A 107 -10.26 -5.56 6.22
C ILE A 107 -10.34 -6.21 4.85
N GLN A 108 -11.05 -7.32 4.70
CA GLN A 108 -11.29 -7.94 3.39
C GLN A 108 -11.90 -6.93 2.41
N SER A 109 -12.95 -6.21 2.83
CA SER A 109 -13.62 -5.19 2.00
C SER A 109 -12.70 -4.04 1.62
N LEU A 110 -11.77 -3.63 2.50
CA LEU A 110 -10.76 -2.62 2.18
C LEU A 110 -9.81 -3.10 1.07
N PHE A 111 -9.33 -4.34 1.13
CA PHE A 111 -8.49 -4.90 0.06
C PHE A 111 -9.25 -5.00 -1.25
N GLU A 112 -10.50 -5.48 -1.24
CA GLU A 112 -11.35 -5.52 -2.43
C GLU A 112 -11.60 -4.12 -3.01
N GLY A 113 -11.89 -3.16 -2.14
CA GLY A 113 -12.15 -1.76 -2.51
C GLY A 113 -10.95 -1.07 -3.14
N ILE A 114 -9.75 -1.23 -2.58
CA ILE A 114 -8.54 -0.61 -3.14
C ILE A 114 -8.20 -1.19 -4.52
N MET A 115 -8.39 -2.50 -4.72
CA MET A 115 -8.18 -3.13 -6.04
C MET A 115 -9.21 -2.65 -7.05
N ALA A 116 -10.48 -2.56 -6.66
CA ALA A 116 -11.54 -2.08 -7.54
C ALA A 116 -11.41 -0.59 -7.89
N ALA A 117 -11.13 0.25 -6.89
CA ALA A 117 -11.12 1.71 -7.06
C ALA A 117 -9.84 2.24 -7.74
N TYR A 118 -8.68 1.66 -7.43
CA TYR A 118 -7.39 2.24 -7.83
C TYR A 118 -6.58 1.31 -8.74
N ARG A 119 -6.53 0.01 -8.43
CA ARG A 119 -5.70 -0.92 -9.22
C ARG A 119 -6.27 -1.20 -10.60
N ASN A 120 -7.56 -1.48 -10.70
CA ASN A 120 -8.21 -1.80 -11.98
C ASN A 120 -8.29 -0.59 -12.92
N PRO A 121 -8.74 0.60 -12.48
CA PRO A 121 -8.75 1.79 -13.33
C PRO A 121 -7.36 2.22 -13.79
N ALA A 122 -6.34 2.19 -12.93
CA ALA A 122 -4.97 2.55 -13.28
C ALA A 122 -4.37 1.65 -14.37
N ALA A 123 -4.82 0.39 -14.47
CA ALA A 123 -4.37 -0.52 -15.52
C ALA A 123 -4.96 -0.19 -16.91
N HIS A 124 -6.04 0.60 -16.98
CA HIS A 124 -6.81 0.85 -18.21
C HIS A 124 -6.96 2.32 -18.58
N ALA A 125 -6.54 3.25 -17.72
CA ALA A 125 -6.66 4.69 -17.95
C ALA A 125 -5.42 5.44 -17.48
N ASN A 126 -5.03 6.49 -18.22
CA ASN A 126 -4.00 7.44 -17.79
C ASN A 126 -4.59 8.39 -16.73
N LEU A 127 -4.73 7.89 -15.50
CA LEU A 127 -5.22 8.70 -14.39
C LEU A 127 -4.12 9.67 -13.95
N GLN A 128 -4.51 10.92 -13.71
CA GLN A 128 -3.64 11.94 -13.16
C GLN A 128 -4.12 12.26 -11.74
N TYR A 129 -3.25 12.01 -10.77
CA TYR A 129 -3.51 12.32 -9.37
C TYR A 129 -2.72 13.53 -8.93
N GLU A 130 -3.36 14.42 -8.18
CA GLU A 130 -2.66 15.46 -7.47
C GLU A 130 -1.82 14.89 -6.32
N LYS A 131 -0.84 15.68 -5.85
CA LYS A 131 0.07 15.30 -4.77
C LYS A 131 -0.69 14.75 -3.54
N ARG A 132 -1.78 15.42 -3.13
CA ARG A 132 -2.59 15.01 -1.98
C ARG A 132 -3.25 13.65 -2.19
N GLU A 133 -3.89 13.44 -3.34
CA GLU A 133 -4.56 12.19 -3.67
C GLU A 133 -3.57 11.01 -3.72
N ALA A 134 -2.39 11.23 -4.29
CA ALA A 134 -1.33 10.23 -4.32
C ALA A 134 -0.84 9.88 -2.90
N MET A 135 -0.67 10.88 -2.02
CA MET A 135 -0.33 10.64 -0.61
C MET A 135 -1.38 9.80 0.11
N GLU A 136 -2.66 10.11 -0.07
CA GLU A 136 -3.77 9.36 0.53
C GLU A 136 -3.77 7.88 0.09
N GLN A 137 -3.53 7.61 -1.20
CA GLN A 137 -3.43 6.24 -1.73
C GLN A 137 -2.19 5.50 -1.20
N ILE A 138 -1.04 6.18 -1.11
CA ILE A 138 0.20 5.62 -0.55
C ILE A 138 0.02 5.27 0.93
N MET A 139 -0.65 6.12 1.71
CA MET A 139 -0.98 5.84 3.12
C MET A 139 -1.90 4.63 3.25
N LEU A 140 -2.93 4.54 2.44
CA LEU A 140 -3.85 3.40 2.43
C LEU A 140 -3.13 2.09 2.06
N ALA A 141 -2.27 2.13 1.03
CA ALA A 141 -1.43 0.99 0.66
C ALA A 141 -0.51 0.56 1.81
N SER A 142 0.12 1.52 2.48
CA SER A 142 0.97 1.30 3.66
C SER A 142 0.20 0.60 4.79
N GLN A 143 -0.99 1.09 5.13
CA GLN A 143 -1.84 0.49 6.15
C GLN A 143 -2.16 -0.98 5.83
N LEU A 144 -2.50 -1.28 4.58
CA LEU A 144 -2.83 -2.65 4.16
C LEU A 144 -1.60 -3.56 4.16
N MET A 145 -0.41 -3.04 3.86
CA MET A 145 0.84 -3.79 3.99
C MET A 145 1.12 -4.22 5.43
N TYR A 146 0.92 -3.32 6.40
CA TYR A 146 1.05 -3.66 7.82
C TYR A 146 0.04 -4.72 8.28
N VAL A 147 -1.16 -4.77 7.67
CA VAL A 147 -2.10 -5.88 7.92
C VAL A 147 -1.54 -7.20 7.41
N LEU A 148 -0.93 -7.21 6.20
CA LEU A 148 -0.34 -8.43 5.62
C LEU A 148 0.88 -8.94 6.39
N ASP A 149 1.55 -8.08 7.15
CA ASP A 149 2.70 -8.44 7.99
C ASP A 149 2.30 -8.96 9.38
N LYS A 150 1.00 -8.94 9.71
CA LYS A 150 0.55 -9.52 10.98
C LYS A 150 0.89 -11.01 11.06
N PRO A 151 1.23 -11.50 12.25
CA PRO A 151 1.46 -12.92 12.45
C PRO A 151 0.20 -13.73 12.19
N GLN A 152 0.38 -14.99 11.81
CA GLN A 152 -0.69 -15.98 11.75
C GLN A 152 -1.09 -16.38 13.18
N LEU A 153 -2.36 -16.32 13.51
CA LEU A 153 -2.89 -16.78 14.80
C LEU A 153 -3.19 -18.28 14.79
#